data_4d73e63376c150cd6fd33db8d1dfdd4e
#
_entry.id   4d73e63376c150cd6fd33db8d1dfdd4e
#
_cell.length_a   1.000
_cell.length_b   1.000
_cell.length_c   1.000
_cell.angle_alpha   90.00
_cell.angle_beta   90.00
_cell.angle_gamma   90.00
#
_symmetry.space_group_name_H-M   'P 1'
#
loop_
_entity.id
_entity.type
_entity.pdbx_description
1 polymer ?
#
loop_
_entity_poly.entity_id
_entity_poly.type
_entity_poly.pdbx_seq_one_letter_code
_entity_poly.pdbx_strand_id
1 'polypeptide(L)'
;MPRKLPSLNALRAFEAAARLSSFTQAADELCVTHGAISQQIRVLEDYFGQPLFDRIHGKVVLNSAGLVLLPVISDSLDQIETVSSKLKAGSGPEILTVNATTIFASHWLIARLRDFQQRHPEIEVHLAPTPAFPDNLGRGVDVAIRWGASNMANTRVEKLIDVDTFVACAPSLINGANPLLEPEDLMAHNLIHDDDGQAWQIVLQELGVKGRKPAKELFYADSGLALQEAVEGGGLIVAGSLLAARDLEAGRLVIPFECFIPHRKDYHLYYPEQTATQPKVELFCAWI
;
A
#
# COMPACT_ATOMS: atom_id res chain seq x y z
N MET A 1 31.75 6.30 -8.18
CA MET A 1 32.58 5.95 -6.99
C MET A 1 32.27 4.51 -6.59
N PRO A 2 33.25 3.69 -6.16
CA PRO A 2 32.99 2.35 -5.70
C PRO A 2 32.11 2.39 -4.43
N ARG A 3 31.12 1.47 -4.34
CA ARG A 3 30.28 1.35 -3.15
C ARG A 3 31.13 0.87 -1.96
N LYS A 4 31.14 1.62 -0.88
CA LYS A 4 31.74 1.19 0.39
C LYS A 4 30.69 0.43 1.18
N LEU A 5 30.70 -0.90 1.09
CA LEU A 5 29.79 -1.79 1.81
C LEU A 5 30.59 -2.64 2.81
N PRO A 6 29.98 -3.06 3.92
CA PRO A 6 30.53 -4.09 4.78
C PRO A 6 30.63 -5.43 4.03
N SER A 7 31.32 -6.40 4.61
CA SER A 7 31.35 -7.78 4.07
C SER A 7 29.95 -8.36 3.97
N LEU A 8 29.59 -8.89 2.80
CA LEU A 8 28.28 -9.56 2.60
C LEU A 8 28.10 -10.78 3.51
N ASN A 9 29.19 -11.52 3.81
CA ASN A 9 29.12 -12.62 4.76
C ASN A 9 28.86 -12.14 6.19
N ALA A 10 29.40 -10.98 6.56
CA ALA A 10 29.12 -10.38 7.84
C ALA A 10 27.67 -9.89 7.96
N LEU A 11 27.12 -9.32 6.89
CA LEU A 11 25.69 -8.93 6.83
C LEU A 11 24.77 -10.14 6.93
N ARG A 12 25.06 -11.25 6.23
CA ARG A 12 24.28 -12.50 6.31
C ARG A 12 24.34 -13.12 7.71
N ALA A 13 25.52 -13.14 8.32
CA ALA A 13 25.70 -13.65 9.69
C ALA A 13 24.94 -12.80 10.72
N PHE A 14 24.94 -11.47 10.54
CA PHE A 14 24.19 -10.54 11.38
C PHE A 14 22.67 -10.76 11.25
N GLU A 15 22.14 -10.83 10.03
CA GLU A 15 20.71 -11.06 9.79
C GLU A 15 20.23 -12.35 10.45
N ALA A 16 20.90 -13.49 10.17
CA ALA A 16 20.55 -14.78 10.74
C ALA A 16 20.63 -14.77 12.28
N ALA A 17 21.68 -14.19 12.85
CA ALA A 17 21.86 -14.09 14.30
C ALA A 17 20.81 -13.20 14.97
N ALA A 18 20.41 -12.12 14.32
CA ALA A 18 19.40 -11.18 14.79
C ALA A 18 17.99 -11.81 14.74
N ARG A 19 17.61 -12.39 13.60
CA ARG A 19 16.30 -13.02 13.41
C ARG A 19 16.08 -14.23 14.33
N LEU A 20 17.12 -15.06 14.52
CA LEU A 20 17.07 -16.24 15.39
C LEU A 20 17.38 -15.93 16.85
N SER A 21 17.84 -14.70 17.17
CA SER A 21 18.29 -14.30 18.51
C SER A 21 19.31 -15.27 19.11
N SER A 22 20.12 -15.93 18.24
CA SER A 22 21.03 -17.01 18.61
C SER A 22 22.18 -17.17 17.62
N PHE A 23 23.41 -17.06 18.09
CA PHE A 23 24.59 -17.32 17.24
C PHE A 23 24.76 -18.80 16.90
N THR A 24 24.29 -19.69 17.76
CA THR A 24 24.33 -21.14 17.49
C THR A 24 23.36 -21.51 16.37
N GLN A 25 22.11 -21.06 16.47
CA GLN A 25 21.11 -21.35 15.43
C GLN A 25 21.48 -20.69 14.09
N ALA A 26 22.06 -19.48 14.12
CA ALA A 26 22.59 -18.84 12.93
C ALA A 26 23.76 -19.64 12.29
N ALA A 27 24.62 -20.24 13.11
CA ALA A 27 25.69 -21.11 12.64
C ALA A 27 25.14 -22.36 11.95
N ASP A 28 24.11 -22.98 12.54
CA ASP A 28 23.44 -24.16 11.99
C ASP A 28 22.77 -23.82 10.66
N GLU A 29 22.01 -22.70 10.59
CA GLU A 29 21.33 -22.24 9.39
C GLU A 29 22.30 -21.95 8.23
N LEU A 30 23.40 -21.28 8.55
CA LEU A 30 24.41 -20.90 7.55
C LEU A 30 25.45 -21.99 7.26
N CYS A 31 25.31 -23.16 7.90
CA CYS A 31 26.23 -24.31 7.78
C CYS A 31 27.71 -23.94 8.07
N VAL A 32 27.92 -23.15 9.12
CA VAL A 32 29.25 -22.70 9.59
C VAL A 32 29.44 -22.96 11.09
N THR A 33 30.62 -22.73 11.62
CA THR A 33 30.87 -22.85 13.06
C THR A 33 30.36 -21.64 13.83
N HIS A 34 30.00 -21.82 15.11
CA HIS A 34 29.65 -20.71 16.00
C HIS A 34 30.76 -19.63 16.09
N GLY A 35 32.04 -20.06 16.04
CA GLY A 35 33.18 -19.14 16.01
C GLY A 35 33.20 -18.29 14.75
N ALA A 36 32.81 -18.86 13.60
CA ALA A 36 32.71 -18.11 12.35
C ALA A 36 31.63 -17.02 12.41
N ILE A 37 30.46 -17.32 12.96
CA ILE A 37 29.42 -16.29 13.18
C ILE A 37 29.93 -15.17 14.08
N SER A 38 30.50 -15.53 15.23
CA SER A 38 31.04 -14.53 16.17
C SER A 38 32.13 -13.64 15.53
N GLN A 39 32.96 -14.21 14.66
CA GLN A 39 33.96 -13.47 13.91
C GLN A 39 33.35 -12.52 12.89
N GLN A 40 32.33 -12.98 12.12
CA GLN A 40 31.64 -12.14 11.15
C GLN A 40 30.89 -10.97 11.82
N ILE A 41 30.25 -11.21 12.97
CA ILE A 41 29.61 -10.14 13.75
C ILE A 41 30.66 -9.11 14.20
N ARG A 42 31.79 -9.55 14.72
CA ARG A 42 32.87 -8.65 15.12
C ARG A 42 33.37 -7.80 13.94
N VAL A 43 33.59 -8.41 12.77
CA VAL A 43 33.97 -7.68 11.54
C VAL A 43 32.97 -6.60 11.18
N LEU A 44 31.65 -6.87 11.38
CA LEU A 44 30.60 -5.90 11.10
C LEU A 44 30.57 -4.77 12.14
N GLU A 45 30.70 -5.11 13.41
CA GLU A 45 30.77 -4.15 14.51
C GLU A 45 31.99 -3.25 14.40
N ASP A 46 33.16 -3.82 14.02
CA ASP A 46 34.40 -3.05 13.74
C ASP A 46 34.19 -2.09 12.55
N TYR A 47 33.46 -2.52 11.51
CA TYR A 47 33.18 -1.67 10.37
C TYR A 47 32.33 -0.46 10.76
N PHE A 48 31.33 -0.63 11.64
CA PHE A 48 30.49 0.46 12.14
C PHE A 48 31.07 1.20 13.34
N GLY A 49 32.14 0.68 13.96
CA GLY A 49 32.76 1.25 15.14
C GLY A 49 31.90 1.18 16.41
N GLN A 50 30.90 0.32 16.43
CA GLN A 50 29.99 0.15 17.57
C GLN A 50 29.36 -1.27 17.59
N PRO A 51 29.01 -1.78 18.80
CA PRO A 51 28.29 -3.04 18.91
C PRO A 51 26.89 -2.97 18.28
N LEU A 52 26.40 -4.11 17.81
CA LEU A 52 25.06 -4.29 17.25
C LEU A 52 24.19 -5.18 18.14
N PHE A 53 24.83 -5.93 19.05
CA PHE A 53 24.16 -6.81 19.99
C PHE A 53 24.55 -6.51 21.44
N ASP A 54 23.60 -6.68 22.32
CA ASP A 54 23.79 -6.73 23.77
C ASP A 54 23.72 -8.18 24.27
N ARG A 55 24.41 -8.46 25.38
CA ARG A 55 24.29 -9.76 26.08
C ARG A 55 23.47 -9.57 27.34
N ILE A 56 22.22 -10.00 27.31
CA ILE A 56 21.29 -9.90 28.43
C ILE A 56 20.96 -11.33 28.91
N HIS A 57 21.36 -11.66 30.14
CA HIS A 57 21.14 -12.99 30.75
C HIS A 57 21.62 -14.18 29.89
N GLY A 58 22.74 -14.01 29.21
CA GLY A 58 23.33 -15.04 28.32
C GLY A 58 22.66 -15.14 26.94
N LYS A 59 21.64 -14.34 26.66
CA LYS A 59 21.01 -14.23 25.33
C LYS A 59 21.60 -13.08 24.53
N VAL A 60 21.63 -13.28 23.23
CA VAL A 60 22.02 -12.26 22.24
C VAL A 60 20.77 -11.47 21.84
N VAL A 61 20.78 -10.17 22.09
CA VAL A 61 19.64 -9.27 21.79
C VAL A 61 20.18 -8.09 20.98
N LEU A 62 19.44 -7.65 19.99
CA LEU A 62 19.80 -6.44 19.23
C LEU A 62 19.75 -5.21 20.13
N ASN A 63 20.80 -4.36 20.02
CA ASN A 63 20.73 -3.02 20.57
C ASN A 63 20.05 -2.04 19.58
N SER A 64 19.99 -0.75 19.92
CA SER A 64 19.34 0.27 19.09
C SER A 64 19.94 0.37 17.67
N ALA A 65 21.27 0.21 17.52
CA ALA A 65 21.92 0.23 16.22
C ALA A 65 21.57 -1.02 15.39
N GLY A 66 21.54 -2.20 16.03
CA GLY A 66 21.11 -3.44 15.39
C GLY A 66 19.65 -3.42 14.93
N LEU A 67 18.75 -2.82 15.73
CA LEU A 67 17.35 -2.66 15.38
C LEU A 67 17.12 -1.77 14.15
N VAL A 68 17.93 -0.75 13.95
CA VAL A 68 17.90 0.10 12.76
C VAL A 68 18.47 -0.62 11.53
N LEU A 69 19.51 -1.43 11.72
CA LEU A 69 20.20 -2.11 10.63
C LEU A 69 19.44 -3.33 10.09
N LEU A 70 18.78 -4.11 10.98
CA LEU A 70 18.16 -5.38 10.63
C LEU A 70 17.14 -5.29 9.47
N PRO A 71 16.14 -4.40 9.49
CA PRO A 71 15.14 -4.35 8.42
C PRO A 71 15.79 -4.07 7.05
N VAL A 72 16.78 -3.17 7.00
CA VAL A 72 17.46 -2.82 5.74
C VAL A 72 18.23 -4.01 5.17
N ILE A 73 18.86 -4.80 6.04
CA ILE A 73 19.62 -6.00 5.61
C ILE A 73 18.66 -7.10 5.17
N SER A 74 17.62 -7.40 5.95
CA SER A 74 16.62 -8.42 5.62
C SER A 74 15.98 -8.12 4.28
N ASP A 75 15.45 -6.90 4.08
CA ASP A 75 14.85 -6.50 2.80
C ASP A 75 15.82 -6.65 1.61
N SER A 76 17.10 -6.32 1.83
CA SER A 76 18.12 -6.42 0.77
C SER A 76 18.43 -7.88 0.41
N LEU A 77 18.53 -8.76 1.40
CA LEU A 77 18.77 -10.20 1.20
C LEU A 77 17.58 -10.88 0.53
N ASP A 78 16.34 -10.55 0.94
CA ASP A 78 15.10 -11.04 0.34
C ASP A 78 15.00 -10.65 -1.14
N GLN A 79 15.40 -9.43 -1.49
CA GLN A 79 15.48 -8.97 -2.87
C GLN A 79 16.49 -9.78 -3.70
N ILE A 80 17.68 -10.06 -3.14
CA ILE A 80 18.71 -10.88 -3.81
C ILE A 80 18.19 -12.31 -3.99
N GLU A 81 17.56 -12.88 -2.97
CA GLU A 81 16.98 -14.23 -3.03
C GLU A 81 15.88 -14.32 -4.09
N THR A 82 14.96 -13.35 -4.11
CA THR A 82 13.88 -13.25 -5.09
C THR A 82 14.43 -13.27 -6.53
N VAL A 83 15.41 -12.41 -6.82
CA VAL A 83 16.02 -12.35 -8.15
C VAL A 83 16.80 -13.61 -8.47
N SER A 84 17.54 -14.15 -7.50
CA SER A 84 18.33 -15.38 -7.68
C SER A 84 17.43 -16.59 -7.95
N SER A 85 16.29 -16.68 -7.28
CA SER A 85 15.29 -17.73 -7.49
C SER A 85 14.66 -17.63 -8.88
N LYS A 86 14.31 -16.42 -9.32
CA LYS A 86 13.83 -16.15 -10.69
C LYS A 86 14.85 -16.59 -11.75
N LEU A 87 16.13 -16.28 -11.56
CA LEU A 87 17.20 -16.68 -12.49
C LEU A 87 17.44 -18.18 -12.50
N LYS A 88 17.23 -18.87 -11.38
CA LYS A 88 17.37 -20.35 -11.28
C LYS A 88 16.16 -21.09 -11.83
N ALA A 89 14.96 -20.54 -11.73
CA ALA A 89 13.72 -21.22 -12.12
C ALA A 89 13.61 -21.44 -13.64
N GLY A 90 14.49 -20.82 -14.47
CA GLY A 90 14.35 -20.89 -15.93
C GLY A 90 12.96 -20.40 -16.34
N SER A 91 12.44 -20.75 -17.47
CA SER A 91 11.16 -20.32 -18.07
C SER A 91 9.89 -20.69 -17.27
N GLY A 92 9.81 -20.28 -16.01
CA GLY A 92 8.55 -20.20 -15.26
C GLY A 92 7.71 -19.02 -15.75
N PRO A 93 6.43 -18.92 -15.35
CA PRO A 93 5.59 -17.79 -15.72
C PRO A 93 6.25 -16.48 -15.29
N GLU A 94 6.14 -15.46 -16.13
CA GLU A 94 6.67 -14.14 -15.82
C GLU A 94 5.81 -13.50 -14.73
N ILE A 95 6.39 -13.19 -13.56
CA ILE A 95 5.66 -12.62 -12.43
C ILE A 95 5.54 -11.10 -12.61
N LEU A 96 4.30 -10.61 -12.63
CA LEU A 96 3.96 -9.20 -12.56
C LEU A 96 3.44 -8.87 -11.17
N THR A 97 4.19 -8.05 -10.42
CA THR A 97 3.77 -7.60 -9.10
C THR A 97 3.09 -6.24 -9.20
N VAL A 98 1.79 -6.22 -8.93
CA VAL A 98 0.94 -5.02 -8.93
C VAL A 98 0.63 -4.61 -7.51
N ASN A 99 0.91 -3.36 -7.17
CA ASN A 99 0.59 -2.75 -5.90
C ASN A 99 -0.56 -1.75 -6.07
N ALA A 100 -1.59 -1.87 -5.24
CA ALA A 100 -2.75 -0.96 -5.27
C ALA A 100 -3.24 -0.68 -3.85
N THR A 101 -4.13 0.29 -3.66
CA THR A 101 -4.86 0.39 -2.39
C THR A 101 -5.82 -0.79 -2.27
N THR A 102 -6.07 -1.25 -1.04
CA THR A 102 -6.94 -2.42 -0.79
C THR A 102 -8.32 -2.22 -1.41
N ILE A 103 -8.89 -1.02 -1.27
CA ILE A 103 -10.22 -0.72 -1.81
C ILE A 103 -10.22 -0.74 -3.34
N PHE A 104 -9.23 -0.15 -4.02
CA PHE A 104 -9.12 -0.20 -5.48
C PHE A 104 -8.97 -1.64 -5.99
N ALA A 105 -8.11 -2.42 -5.33
CA ALA A 105 -7.91 -3.82 -5.66
C ALA A 105 -9.21 -4.62 -5.56
N SER A 106 -9.93 -4.51 -4.43
CA SER A 106 -11.14 -5.30 -4.16
C SER A 106 -12.37 -4.84 -4.95
N HIS A 107 -12.56 -3.54 -5.15
CA HIS A 107 -13.77 -3.00 -5.76
C HIS A 107 -13.67 -2.88 -7.29
N TRP A 108 -12.47 -2.66 -7.83
CA TRP A 108 -12.32 -2.42 -9.26
C TRP A 108 -11.42 -3.45 -9.97
N LEU A 109 -10.20 -3.68 -9.47
CA LEU A 109 -9.18 -4.44 -10.20
C LEU A 109 -9.50 -5.95 -10.27
N ILE A 110 -9.84 -6.58 -9.15
CA ILE A 110 -10.06 -8.05 -9.08
C ILE A 110 -11.13 -8.50 -10.08
N ALA A 111 -12.21 -7.74 -10.25
CA ALA A 111 -13.29 -8.12 -11.19
C ALA A 111 -12.81 -8.18 -12.65
N ARG A 112 -11.77 -7.42 -12.99
CA ARG A 112 -11.21 -7.29 -14.34
C ARG A 112 -9.98 -8.18 -14.55
N LEU A 113 -9.24 -8.47 -13.49
CA LEU A 113 -7.96 -9.18 -13.55
C LEU A 113 -8.07 -10.56 -14.21
N ARG A 114 -9.24 -11.19 -14.09
CA ARG A 114 -9.50 -12.48 -14.76
C ARG A 114 -9.38 -12.38 -16.28
N ASP A 115 -9.83 -11.27 -16.88
CA ASP A 115 -9.71 -11.04 -18.33
C ASP A 115 -8.23 -10.89 -18.73
N PHE A 116 -7.43 -10.17 -17.93
CA PHE A 116 -5.99 -10.08 -18.16
C PHE A 116 -5.31 -11.45 -18.12
N GLN A 117 -5.58 -12.24 -17.08
CA GLN A 117 -5.00 -13.58 -16.93
C GLN A 117 -5.41 -14.55 -18.04
N GLN A 118 -6.61 -14.39 -18.60
CA GLN A 118 -7.05 -15.19 -19.75
C GLN A 118 -6.35 -14.79 -21.05
N ARG A 119 -6.05 -13.50 -21.25
CA ARG A 119 -5.33 -13.00 -22.42
C ARG A 119 -3.83 -13.26 -22.35
N HIS A 120 -3.27 -13.29 -21.15
CA HIS A 120 -1.84 -13.41 -20.88
C HIS A 120 -1.55 -14.53 -19.87
N PRO A 121 -1.82 -15.82 -20.24
CA PRO A 121 -1.63 -16.95 -19.33
C PRO A 121 -0.15 -17.20 -18.97
N GLU A 122 0.78 -16.62 -19.73
CA GLU A 122 2.22 -16.63 -19.46
C GLU A 122 2.63 -15.69 -18.31
N ILE A 123 1.74 -14.76 -17.89
CA ILE A 123 2.01 -13.79 -16.83
C ILE A 123 1.25 -14.18 -15.57
N GLU A 124 2.00 -14.45 -14.50
CA GLU A 124 1.44 -14.65 -13.17
C GLU A 124 1.33 -13.30 -12.44
N VAL A 125 0.12 -12.89 -12.08
CA VAL A 125 -0.10 -11.60 -11.40
C VAL A 125 -0.09 -11.78 -9.89
N HIS A 126 0.85 -11.11 -9.23
CA HIS A 126 0.91 -10.99 -7.77
C HIS A 126 0.35 -9.64 -7.35
N LEU A 127 -0.81 -9.66 -6.72
CA LEU A 127 -1.43 -8.44 -6.19
C LEU A 127 -0.99 -8.24 -4.74
N ALA A 128 -0.31 -7.12 -4.47
CA ALA A 128 0.24 -6.77 -3.16
C ALA A 128 -0.39 -5.45 -2.65
N PRO A 129 -1.62 -5.48 -2.10
CA PRO A 129 -2.30 -4.28 -1.69
C PRO A 129 -1.65 -3.67 -0.43
N THR A 130 -1.39 -2.35 -0.47
CA THR A 130 -0.94 -1.56 0.67
C THR A 130 -1.56 -0.16 0.64
N PRO A 131 -1.86 0.46 1.80
CA PRO A 131 -2.36 1.82 1.84
C PRO A 131 -1.27 2.85 1.46
N ALA A 132 -0.03 2.61 1.87
CA ALA A 132 1.09 3.50 1.59
C ALA A 132 1.61 3.35 0.15
N PHE A 133 2.22 4.41 -0.37
CA PHE A 133 2.96 4.33 -1.62
C PHE A 133 4.17 3.40 -1.42
N PRO A 134 4.44 2.44 -2.33
CA PRO A 134 5.55 1.52 -2.15
C PRO A 134 6.90 2.23 -2.32
N ASP A 135 7.73 2.21 -1.28
CA ASP A 135 9.11 2.72 -1.34
C ASP A 135 10.01 1.86 -2.25
N ASN A 136 9.52 0.66 -2.60
CA ASN A 136 10.24 -0.34 -3.38
C ASN A 136 9.73 -0.49 -4.82
N LEU A 137 9.12 0.54 -5.39
CA LEU A 137 8.74 0.54 -6.80
C LEU A 137 9.99 0.26 -7.67
N GLY A 138 9.90 -0.77 -8.52
CA GLY A 138 11.03 -1.29 -9.28
C GLY A 138 11.98 -2.24 -8.51
N ARG A 139 11.70 -2.49 -7.23
CA ARG A 139 12.48 -3.43 -6.39
C ARG A 139 11.59 -4.54 -5.82
N GLY A 140 10.72 -5.11 -6.66
CA GLY A 140 9.74 -6.12 -6.25
C GLY A 140 8.29 -5.71 -6.51
N VAL A 141 8.02 -4.44 -6.82
CA VAL A 141 6.76 -3.95 -7.36
C VAL A 141 7.00 -3.43 -8.77
N ASP A 142 6.31 -4.00 -9.74
CA ASP A 142 6.45 -3.62 -11.16
C ASP A 142 5.56 -2.41 -11.50
N VAL A 143 4.32 -2.42 -11.01
CA VAL A 143 3.33 -1.35 -11.24
C VAL A 143 2.64 -1.01 -9.94
N ALA A 144 2.48 0.29 -9.65
CA ALA A 144 1.65 0.75 -8.55
C ALA A 144 0.47 1.59 -9.06
N ILE A 145 -0.69 1.45 -8.41
CA ILE A 145 -1.92 2.19 -8.73
C ILE A 145 -2.29 3.03 -7.52
N ARG A 146 -2.39 4.34 -7.69
CA ARG A 146 -2.62 5.28 -6.59
C ARG A 146 -3.60 6.38 -6.93
N TRP A 147 -4.24 6.86 -5.91
CA TRP A 147 -5.12 8.02 -5.90
C TRP A 147 -4.32 9.32 -5.87
N GLY A 148 -4.58 10.22 -6.80
CA GLY A 148 -3.85 11.47 -6.95
C GLY A 148 -2.51 11.33 -7.68
N ALA A 149 -2.10 12.38 -8.37
CA ALA A 149 -0.81 12.44 -9.05
C ALA A 149 0.31 12.82 -8.07
N SER A 150 1.44 12.14 -8.17
CA SER A 150 2.68 12.48 -7.48
C SER A 150 3.85 12.35 -8.44
N ASN A 151 4.73 13.35 -8.45
CA ASN A 151 5.94 13.29 -9.25
C ASN A 151 7.01 12.49 -8.51
N MET A 152 7.49 11.43 -9.14
CA MET A 152 8.56 10.57 -8.62
C MET A 152 9.70 10.50 -9.62
N ALA A 153 10.93 10.63 -9.13
CA ALA A 153 12.13 10.50 -9.96
C ALA A 153 12.21 9.11 -10.61
N ASN A 154 12.61 9.04 -11.89
CA ASN A 154 12.78 7.79 -12.65
C ASN A 154 11.53 6.91 -12.71
N THR A 155 10.35 7.51 -12.61
CA THR A 155 9.05 6.81 -12.61
C THR A 155 8.15 7.43 -13.65
N ARG A 156 7.55 6.62 -14.51
CA ARG A 156 6.45 7.04 -15.37
C ARG A 156 5.18 7.11 -14.55
N VAL A 157 4.44 8.18 -14.77
CA VAL A 157 3.15 8.42 -14.10
C VAL A 157 2.14 8.66 -15.21
N GLU A 158 1.18 7.78 -15.32
CA GLU A 158 0.12 7.86 -16.33
C GLU A 158 -1.24 7.92 -15.65
N LYS A 159 -2.11 8.80 -16.15
CA LYS A 159 -3.49 8.86 -15.68
C LYS A 159 -4.21 7.60 -16.13
N LEU A 160 -4.81 6.89 -15.16
CA LEU A 160 -5.54 5.66 -15.43
C LEU A 160 -7.04 5.91 -15.66
N ILE A 161 -7.70 6.59 -14.71
CA ILE A 161 -9.14 6.76 -14.75
C ILE A 161 -9.58 8.00 -13.97
N ASP A 162 -10.49 8.75 -14.55
CA ASP A 162 -11.20 9.85 -13.89
C ASP A 162 -12.22 9.30 -12.88
N VAL A 163 -12.31 9.94 -11.72
CA VAL A 163 -13.27 9.58 -10.69
C VAL A 163 -14.08 10.81 -10.29
N ASP A 164 -15.38 10.75 -10.50
CA ASP A 164 -16.28 11.73 -9.91
C ASP A 164 -16.47 11.44 -8.43
N THR A 165 -16.52 12.47 -7.60
CA THR A 165 -16.74 12.36 -6.17
C THR A 165 -18.07 13.03 -5.80
N PHE A 166 -18.78 12.41 -4.85
CA PHE A 166 -20.10 12.84 -4.39
C PHE A 166 -20.34 12.40 -2.95
N VAL A 167 -21.36 12.98 -2.34
CA VAL A 167 -21.86 12.51 -1.04
C VAL A 167 -22.70 11.25 -1.25
N ALA A 168 -22.45 10.23 -0.43
CA ALA A 168 -23.23 8.99 -0.43
C ALA A 168 -23.60 8.57 1.00
N CYS A 169 -24.71 7.83 1.13
CA CYS A 169 -25.15 7.26 2.40
C CYS A 169 -26.04 6.02 2.16
N ALA A 170 -26.31 5.27 3.23
CA ALA A 170 -27.33 4.22 3.19
C ALA A 170 -28.72 4.83 2.97
N PRO A 171 -29.64 4.13 2.22
CA PRO A 171 -31.00 4.59 1.97
C PRO A 171 -31.81 4.89 3.25
N SER A 172 -31.51 4.20 4.35
CA SER A 172 -32.15 4.40 5.66
C SER A 172 -31.97 5.81 6.23
N LEU A 173 -30.95 6.55 5.81
CA LEU A 173 -30.68 7.90 6.28
C LEU A 173 -31.50 8.96 5.51
N ILE A 174 -31.99 8.64 4.31
CA ILE A 174 -32.79 9.59 3.49
C ILE A 174 -34.08 9.98 4.19
N ASN A 175 -34.82 8.97 4.69
CA ASN A 175 -36.14 9.15 5.30
C ASN A 175 -36.14 8.71 6.78
N GLY A 176 -34.99 8.74 7.44
CA GLY A 176 -34.83 8.34 8.83
C GLY A 176 -35.37 9.38 9.83
N ALA A 177 -34.89 9.31 11.07
CA ALA A 177 -35.29 10.24 12.14
C ALA A 177 -34.87 11.70 11.85
N ASN A 178 -33.79 11.88 11.10
CA ASN A 178 -33.33 13.16 10.58
C ASN A 178 -33.30 13.05 9.05
N PRO A 179 -34.38 13.35 8.32
CA PRO A 179 -34.41 13.17 6.87
C PRO A 179 -33.43 14.11 6.16
N LEU A 180 -32.84 13.63 5.07
CA LEU A 180 -31.90 14.39 4.22
C LEU A 180 -32.68 15.01 3.06
N LEU A 181 -33.24 16.21 3.25
CA LEU A 181 -34.05 16.91 2.26
C LEU A 181 -33.28 18.05 1.59
N GLU A 182 -32.38 18.70 2.33
CA GLU A 182 -31.56 19.82 1.88
C GLU A 182 -30.12 19.69 2.40
N PRO A 183 -29.15 20.39 1.79
CA PRO A 183 -27.73 20.25 2.18
C PRO A 183 -27.44 20.54 3.65
N GLU A 184 -28.17 21.40 4.30
CA GLU A 184 -28.03 21.74 5.71
C GLU A 184 -28.31 20.56 6.64
N ASP A 185 -29.11 19.59 6.18
CA ASP A 185 -29.45 18.38 6.94
C ASP A 185 -28.24 17.44 7.13
N LEU A 186 -27.20 17.59 6.29
CA LEU A 186 -25.94 16.85 6.46
C LEU A 186 -25.38 17.01 7.89
N MET A 187 -25.57 18.17 8.51
CA MET A 187 -25.06 18.47 9.84
C MET A 187 -25.80 17.73 10.97
N ALA A 188 -26.97 17.17 10.70
CA ALA A 188 -27.69 16.33 11.66
C ALA A 188 -27.18 14.89 11.70
N HIS A 189 -26.26 14.53 10.80
CA HIS A 189 -25.68 13.20 10.66
C HIS A 189 -24.21 13.13 11.01
N ASN A 190 -23.69 11.92 11.14
CA ASN A 190 -22.26 11.67 11.25
C ASN A 190 -21.61 11.87 9.87
N LEU A 191 -20.46 12.54 9.83
CA LEU A 191 -19.62 12.64 8.65
C LEU A 191 -18.46 11.66 8.77
N ILE A 192 -18.32 10.81 7.76
CA ILE A 192 -17.28 9.77 7.69
C ILE A 192 -16.15 10.30 6.82
N HIS A 193 -14.93 10.21 7.35
CA HIS A 193 -13.70 10.66 6.72
C HIS A 193 -12.78 9.46 6.45
N ASP A 194 -12.20 9.43 5.27
CA ASP A 194 -11.08 8.55 4.91
C ASP A 194 -9.81 9.36 4.57
N ASP A 195 -9.86 10.63 4.88
CA ASP A 195 -8.78 11.60 4.74
C ASP A 195 -8.64 12.44 6.04
N ASP A 196 -7.89 13.53 5.98
CA ASP A 196 -7.72 14.50 7.06
C ASP A 196 -8.88 15.52 7.19
N GLY A 197 -10.02 15.27 6.56
CA GLY A 197 -11.21 16.10 6.56
C GLY A 197 -11.32 17.10 5.40
N GLN A 198 -10.37 17.10 4.46
CA GLN A 198 -10.37 18.04 3.32
C GLN A 198 -11.55 17.80 2.39
N ALA A 199 -11.92 16.57 2.13
CA ALA A 199 -13.02 16.23 1.22
C ALA A 199 -14.34 16.87 1.71
N TRP A 200 -14.65 16.72 2.98
CA TRP A 200 -15.85 17.33 3.57
C TRP A 200 -15.82 18.86 3.60
N GLN A 201 -14.65 19.45 3.84
CA GLN A 201 -14.52 20.92 3.78
C GLN A 201 -14.90 21.46 2.40
N ILE A 202 -14.43 20.80 1.33
CA ILE A 202 -14.76 21.17 -0.04
C ILE A 202 -16.25 21.01 -0.31
N VAL A 203 -16.82 19.84 0.04
CA VAL A 203 -18.26 19.57 -0.14
C VAL A 203 -19.14 20.59 0.56
N LEU A 204 -18.89 20.86 1.83
CA LEU A 204 -19.69 21.81 2.61
C LEU A 204 -19.57 23.24 2.07
N GLN A 205 -18.38 23.61 1.56
CA GLN A 205 -18.18 24.90 0.91
C GLN A 205 -18.98 25.02 -0.39
N GLU A 206 -18.94 24.00 -1.25
CA GLU A 206 -19.67 23.97 -2.53
C GLU A 206 -21.19 23.98 -2.31
N LEU A 207 -21.67 23.25 -1.31
CA LEU A 207 -23.09 23.22 -0.95
C LEU A 207 -23.55 24.49 -0.18
N GLY A 208 -22.61 25.39 0.17
CA GLY A 208 -22.92 26.61 0.92
C GLY A 208 -23.29 26.39 2.38
N VAL A 209 -23.06 25.20 2.93
CA VAL A 209 -23.37 24.86 4.33
C VAL A 209 -22.35 25.52 5.25
N LYS A 210 -22.81 26.45 6.12
CA LYS A 210 -21.95 27.22 7.00
C LYS A 210 -22.41 27.16 8.45
N GLY A 211 -21.47 27.29 9.38
CA GLY A 211 -21.73 27.64 10.78
C GLY A 211 -22.33 26.57 11.67
N ARG A 212 -22.54 25.37 11.19
CA ARG A 212 -22.99 24.21 11.98
C ARG A 212 -21.85 23.18 12.11
N LYS A 213 -21.86 22.43 13.22
CA LYS A 213 -20.99 21.26 13.40
C LYS A 213 -21.81 20.02 13.10
N PRO A 214 -21.21 18.97 12.50
CA PRO A 214 -21.88 17.69 12.29
C PRO A 214 -22.21 17.03 13.64
N ALA A 215 -23.14 16.08 13.62
CA ALA A 215 -23.50 15.31 14.81
C ALA A 215 -22.25 14.63 15.40
N LYS A 216 -21.44 13.99 14.55
CA LYS A 216 -20.10 13.46 14.87
C LYS A 216 -19.24 13.46 13.60
N GLU A 217 -17.91 13.42 13.82
CA GLU A 217 -16.91 13.16 12.78
C GLU A 217 -16.26 11.82 13.08
N LEU A 218 -16.28 10.90 12.10
CA LEU A 218 -15.73 9.55 12.21
C LEU A 218 -14.57 9.42 11.24
N PHE A 219 -13.37 9.11 11.73
CA PHE A 219 -12.15 9.05 10.93
C PHE A 219 -11.68 7.61 10.78
N TYR A 220 -11.49 7.17 9.55
CA TYR A 220 -11.00 5.86 9.19
C TYR A 220 -9.71 6.00 8.37
N ALA A 221 -8.67 5.26 8.73
CA ALA A 221 -7.40 5.25 7.99
C ALA A 221 -7.47 4.44 6.68
N ASP A 222 -8.55 3.70 6.48
CA ASP A 222 -8.78 2.88 5.28
C ASP A 222 -10.12 3.25 4.64
N SER A 223 -10.10 3.64 3.37
CA SER A 223 -11.30 4.07 2.63
C SER A 223 -12.33 2.94 2.49
N GLY A 224 -11.90 1.66 2.53
CA GLY A 224 -12.82 0.52 2.47
C GLY A 224 -13.64 0.40 3.74
N LEU A 225 -13.02 0.62 4.90
CA LEU A 225 -13.73 0.65 6.18
C LEU A 225 -14.67 1.86 6.26
N ALA A 226 -14.24 3.02 5.79
CA ALA A 226 -15.08 4.22 5.72
C ALA A 226 -16.33 4.00 4.84
N LEU A 227 -16.14 3.39 3.66
CA LEU A 227 -17.23 3.06 2.76
C LEU A 227 -18.19 2.03 3.38
N GLN A 228 -17.65 1.00 4.04
CA GLN A 228 -18.46 0.00 4.73
C GLN A 228 -19.30 0.60 5.85
N GLU A 229 -18.74 1.52 6.65
CA GLU A 229 -19.48 2.26 7.68
C GLU A 229 -20.67 3.02 7.09
N ALA A 230 -20.48 3.66 5.93
CA ALA A 230 -21.55 4.35 5.23
C ALA A 230 -22.64 3.38 4.73
N VAL A 231 -22.26 2.21 4.20
CA VAL A 231 -23.18 1.14 3.77
C VAL A 231 -24.04 0.63 4.93
N GLU A 232 -23.44 0.48 6.13
CA GLU A 232 -24.14 0.04 7.35
C GLU A 232 -25.02 1.16 7.96
N GLY A 233 -25.02 2.35 7.39
CA GLY A 233 -25.84 3.47 7.86
C GLY A 233 -25.24 4.26 9.00
N GLY A 234 -23.91 4.13 9.26
CA GLY A 234 -23.21 4.85 10.32
C GLY A 234 -23.06 6.36 10.08
N GLY A 235 -23.24 6.81 8.83
CA GLY A 235 -23.14 8.21 8.45
C GLY A 235 -23.08 8.46 6.95
N LEU A 236 -22.68 9.67 6.58
CA LEU A 236 -22.48 10.11 5.21
C LEU A 236 -20.97 10.09 4.88
N ILE A 237 -20.64 9.74 3.65
CA ILE A 237 -19.26 9.72 3.15
C ILE A 237 -19.13 10.53 1.87
N VAL A 238 -17.97 11.14 1.65
CA VAL A 238 -17.57 11.63 0.33
C VAL A 238 -16.91 10.47 -0.41
N ALA A 239 -17.62 9.88 -1.36
CA ALA A 239 -17.20 8.67 -2.05
C ALA A 239 -16.80 8.93 -3.51
N GLY A 240 -15.86 8.17 -4.01
CA GLY A 240 -15.52 8.14 -5.44
C GLY A 240 -16.44 7.20 -6.22
N SER A 241 -16.88 7.64 -7.41
CA SER A 241 -17.81 6.90 -8.28
C SER A 241 -17.34 5.48 -8.57
N LEU A 242 -16.05 5.29 -8.78
CA LEU A 242 -15.45 4.00 -9.11
C LEU A 242 -15.58 2.98 -7.96
N LEU A 243 -15.39 3.43 -6.72
CA LEU A 243 -15.37 2.56 -5.54
C LEU A 243 -16.78 2.30 -5.01
N ALA A 244 -17.67 3.29 -5.10
CA ALA A 244 -19.05 3.19 -4.65
C ALA A 244 -19.98 2.53 -5.69
N ALA A 245 -19.52 2.31 -6.93
CA ALA A 245 -20.36 1.84 -8.05
C ALA A 245 -21.22 0.61 -7.70
N ARG A 246 -20.60 -0.43 -7.11
CA ARG A 246 -21.29 -1.68 -6.76
C ARG A 246 -22.35 -1.50 -5.68
N ASP A 247 -22.09 -0.61 -4.71
CA ASP A 247 -23.03 -0.35 -3.62
C ASP A 247 -24.18 0.53 -4.08
N LEU A 248 -23.93 1.45 -5.00
CA LEU A 248 -24.96 2.23 -5.69
C LEU A 248 -25.84 1.34 -6.58
N GLU A 249 -25.25 0.50 -7.43
CA GLU A 249 -25.98 -0.45 -8.29
C GLU A 249 -26.81 -1.43 -7.48
N ALA A 250 -26.31 -1.89 -6.34
CA ALA A 250 -27.00 -2.79 -5.43
C ALA A 250 -28.03 -2.07 -4.54
N GLY A 251 -28.14 -0.74 -4.59
CA GLY A 251 -29.02 0.05 -3.74
C GLY A 251 -28.65 0.07 -2.26
N ARG A 252 -27.40 -0.31 -1.91
CA ARG A 252 -26.88 -0.21 -0.54
C ARG A 252 -26.46 1.21 -0.19
N LEU A 253 -26.03 1.96 -1.19
CA LEU A 253 -25.77 3.40 -1.10
C LEU A 253 -26.68 4.17 -2.05
N VAL A 254 -26.95 5.41 -1.71
CA VAL A 254 -27.64 6.40 -2.54
C VAL A 254 -26.92 7.73 -2.47
N ILE A 255 -27.13 8.56 -3.49
CA ILE A 255 -26.62 9.95 -3.55
C ILE A 255 -27.77 10.85 -3.12
N PRO A 256 -27.70 11.46 -1.91
CA PRO A 256 -28.81 12.27 -1.41
C PRO A 256 -29.02 13.57 -2.19
N PHE A 257 -27.95 14.14 -2.72
CA PHE A 257 -27.96 15.41 -3.44
C PHE A 257 -27.07 15.36 -4.66
N GLU A 258 -27.49 16.00 -5.75
CA GLU A 258 -26.59 16.26 -6.88
C GLU A 258 -25.55 17.30 -6.47
N CYS A 259 -24.38 16.83 -6.04
CA CYS A 259 -23.25 17.65 -5.67
C CYS A 259 -22.07 17.25 -6.52
N PHE A 260 -21.69 18.13 -7.44
CA PHE A 260 -20.45 17.97 -8.20
C PHE A 260 -19.31 18.59 -7.41
N ILE A 261 -18.41 17.75 -6.93
CA ILE A 261 -17.20 18.21 -6.25
C ILE A 261 -16.16 18.54 -7.32
N PRO A 262 -15.72 19.81 -7.42
CA PRO A 262 -14.89 20.27 -8.53
C PRO A 262 -13.46 19.69 -8.55
N HIS A 263 -13.04 19.05 -7.46
CA HIS A 263 -11.71 18.42 -7.38
C HIS A 263 -11.78 16.96 -7.78
N ARG A 264 -11.58 16.73 -9.06
CA ARG A 264 -11.32 15.39 -9.57
C ARG A 264 -9.92 14.97 -9.14
N LYS A 265 -9.84 14.05 -8.22
CA LYS A 265 -8.64 13.26 -8.03
C LYS A 265 -8.80 12.01 -8.89
N ASP A 266 -7.76 11.67 -9.62
CA ASP A 266 -7.77 10.56 -10.57
C ASP A 266 -6.91 9.43 -10.02
N TYR A 267 -7.16 8.19 -10.47
CA TYR A 267 -6.20 7.11 -10.28
C TYR A 267 -5.10 7.19 -11.32
N HIS A 268 -3.88 6.93 -10.89
CA HIS A 268 -2.68 6.95 -11.73
C HIS A 268 -1.92 5.64 -11.62
N LEU A 269 -1.31 5.24 -12.74
CA LEU A 269 -0.32 4.17 -12.82
C LEU A 269 1.06 4.76 -12.57
N TYR A 270 1.85 4.04 -11.80
CA TYR A 270 3.24 4.35 -11.50
C TYR A 270 4.09 3.13 -11.82
N TYR A 271 5.09 3.28 -12.65
CA TYR A 271 6.04 2.20 -12.93
C TYR A 271 7.41 2.78 -13.30
N PRO A 272 8.52 2.07 -12.95
CA PRO A 272 9.86 2.58 -13.19
C PRO A 272 10.14 2.75 -14.69
N GLU A 273 10.82 3.82 -15.09
CA GLU A 273 11.23 4.02 -16.48
C GLU A 273 12.10 2.87 -16.98
N GLN A 274 12.94 2.28 -16.12
CA GLN A 274 13.84 1.19 -16.47
C GLN A 274 13.13 -0.12 -16.82
N THR A 275 11.94 -0.35 -16.29
CA THR A 275 11.15 -1.57 -16.52
C THR A 275 9.93 -1.32 -17.41
N ALA A 276 9.72 -0.09 -17.85
CA ALA A 276 8.59 0.33 -18.67
C ALA A 276 8.44 -0.47 -19.97
N THR A 277 9.56 -0.92 -20.55
CA THR A 277 9.59 -1.70 -21.80
C THR A 277 9.60 -3.22 -21.57
N GLN A 278 9.45 -3.68 -20.33
CA GLN A 278 9.29 -5.11 -20.07
C GLN A 278 7.91 -5.58 -20.55
N PRO A 279 7.82 -6.70 -21.31
CA PRO A 279 6.56 -7.16 -21.90
C PRO A 279 5.40 -7.23 -20.90
N LYS A 280 5.64 -7.77 -19.69
CA LYS A 280 4.62 -7.88 -18.63
C LYS A 280 4.05 -6.52 -18.20
N VAL A 281 4.91 -5.48 -18.14
CA VAL A 281 4.50 -4.12 -17.74
C VAL A 281 3.74 -3.44 -18.88
N GLU A 282 4.26 -3.52 -20.11
CA GLU A 282 3.59 -2.95 -21.30
C GLU A 282 2.20 -3.57 -21.51
N LEU A 283 2.10 -4.91 -21.44
CA LEU A 283 0.84 -5.62 -21.62
C LEU A 283 -0.18 -5.26 -20.54
N PHE A 284 0.26 -5.15 -19.29
CA PHE A 284 -0.63 -4.74 -18.20
C PHE A 284 -1.07 -3.30 -18.30
N CYS A 285 -0.16 -2.37 -18.59
CA CYS A 285 -0.50 -0.95 -18.75
C CYS A 285 -1.39 -0.69 -19.97
N ALA A 286 -1.25 -1.47 -21.05
CA ALA A 286 -2.11 -1.37 -22.22
C ALA A 286 -3.49 -2.01 -21.98
N TRP A 287 -3.57 -3.01 -21.12
CA TRP A 287 -4.84 -3.69 -20.82
C TRP A 287 -5.70 -2.90 -19.84
N ILE A 288 -5.11 -2.33 -18.79
CA ILE A 288 -5.85 -1.72 -17.69
C ILE A 288 -6.55 -0.43 -18.12
#